data_8c89b0fd81754b9f80d32be321ecf55e
#
_entry.id   8c89b0fd81754b9f80d32be321ecf55e
#
_cell.length_a   1.000
_cell.length_b   1.000
_cell.length_c   1.000
_cell.angle_alpha   90.00
_cell.angle_beta   90.00
_cell.angle_gamma   90.00
#
_symmetry.space_group_name_H-M   'P 1'
#
loop_
_entity.id
_entity.type
_entity.pdbx_description
1 polymer ?
#
loop_
_entity_poly.entity_id
_entity_poly.type
_entity_poly.pdbx_seq_one_letter_code
_entity_poly.pdbx_strand_id
1 'polypeptide(L)'
;RFMARLLSYFIRQEGKEQVNVLVATSGDTGSAVANGFLGVDGIHVYVLYPKGKVSKIQESQFTTLGKNITAIEVDGVFDDCQALVKCAFIDEELNNHMKLTSANSINVARFLPQAFYYFNAYARMEKLGLADNLVMCVPSGNFGNITAGLFGHKMGLPIKRFIAANNVNDIFYKYLQSGKYEPKPSKQTLANAMDVGDPSNFARIYDLYCGDHDKITSYISGATYTDNQI
;
A
#
# COMPACT_ATOMS: atom_id res chain seq x y z
N ARG A 1 11.80 0.73 -4.52
CA ARG A 1 13.04 1.25 -5.18
C ARG A 1 12.80 2.61 -5.83
N PHE A 2 11.72 2.83 -6.61
CA PHE A 2 11.46 4.12 -7.25
C PHE A 2 11.39 5.26 -6.22
N MET A 3 10.50 5.13 -5.21
CA MET A 3 10.35 6.10 -4.12
C MET A 3 11.69 6.39 -3.41
N ALA A 4 12.46 5.35 -3.09
CA ALA A 4 13.75 5.49 -2.42
C ALA A 4 14.75 6.32 -3.22
N ARG A 5 14.86 6.04 -4.52
CA ARG A 5 15.78 6.77 -5.42
C ARG A 5 15.34 8.20 -5.65
N LEU A 6 14.03 8.43 -5.82
CA LEU A 6 13.47 9.76 -6.00
C LEU A 6 13.67 10.61 -4.74
N LEU A 7 13.39 10.06 -3.55
CA LEU A 7 13.61 10.75 -2.29
C LEU A 7 15.09 11.11 -2.08
N SER A 8 16.00 10.17 -2.30
CA SER A 8 17.45 10.43 -2.22
C SER A 8 17.92 11.49 -3.22
N TYR A 9 17.34 11.52 -4.42
CA TYR A 9 17.64 12.56 -5.40
C TYR A 9 17.26 13.95 -4.87
N PHE A 10 16.06 14.13 -4.35
CA PHE A 10 15.61 15.41 -3.81
C PHE A 10 16.37 15.82 -2.55
N ILE A 11 16.68 14.89 -1.64
CA ILE A 11 17.53 15.18 -0.46
C ILE A 11 18.86 15.77 -0.90
N ARG A 12 19.51 15.18 -1.90
CA ARG A 12 20.79 15.68 -2.42
C ARG A 12 20.68 17.03 -3.11
N GLN A 13 19.63 17.26 -3.90
CA GLN A 13 19.41 18.51 -4.61
C GLN A 13 19.15 19.68 -3.66
N GLU A 14 18.42 19.44 -2.58
CA GLU A 14 18.04 20.48 -1.64
C GLU A 14 19.02 20.64 -0.47
N GLY A 15 20.12 19.85 -0.46
CA GLY A 15 21.11 19.86 0.63
C GLY A 15 20.50 19.56 2.00
N LYS A 16 19.42 18.75 2.02
CA LYS A 16 18.68 18.45 3.25
C LYS A 16 19.35 17.39 4.10
N GLU A 17 19.01 17.45 5.38
CA GLU A 17 19.38 16.45 6.37
C GLU A 17 18.75 15.10 6.08
N GLN A 18 19.28 14.06 6.76
CA GLN A 18 18.76 12.69 6.70
C GLN A 18 17.25 12.65 6.91
N VAL A 19 16.56 11.88 6.09
CA VAL A 19 15.13 11.59 6.23
C VAL A 19 14.95 10.20 6.83
N ASN A 20 14.09 10.11 7.83
CA ASN A 20 13.76 8.86 8.53
C ASN A 20 12.42 8.33 8.03
N VAL A 21 12.44 7.13 7.46
CA VAL A 21 11.28 6.45 6.90
C VAL A 21 10.72 5.49 7.93
N LEU A 22 9.50 5.71 8.37
CA LEU A 22 8.78 4.80 9.26
C LEU A 22 7.87 3.88 8.43
N VAL A 23 7.88 2.60 8.77
CA VAL A 23 6.99 1.61 8.15
C VAL A 23 6.49 0.61 9.20
N ALA A 24 5.18 0.52 9.37
CA ALA A 24 4.55 -0.59 10.09
C ALA A 24 4.29 -1.74 9.10
N THR A 25 4.57 -2.97 9.52
CA THR A 25 4.43 -4.12 8.63
C THR A 25 3.87 -5.36 9.35
N SER A 26 3.09 -6.14 8.61
CA SER A 26 2.73 -7.53 8.95
C SER A 26 3.61 -8.56 8.23
N GLY A 27 4.66 -8.10 7.50
CA GLY A 27 5.62 -8.94 6.80
C GLY A 27 6.08 -8.38 5.44
N ASP A 28 5.29 -8.54 4.39
CA ASP A 28 5.68 -8.25 3.00
C ASP A 28 6.06 -6.80 2.72
N THR A 29 5.30 -5.87 3.28
CA THR A 29 5.58 -4.43 3.12
C THR A 29 6.93 -4.06 3.72
N GLY A 30 7.23 -4.54 4.94
CA GLY A 30 8.49 -4.27 5.62
C GLY A 30 9.68 -4.80 4.84
N SER A 31 9.59 -6.04 4.37
CA SER A 31 10.62 -6.68 3.53
C SER A 31 10.88 -5.89 2.25
N ALA A 32 9.80 -5.52 1.53
CA ALA A 32 9.90 -4.76 0.28
C ALA A 32 10.48 -3.36 0.48
N VAL A 33 10.06 -2.66 1.54
CA VAL A 33 10.57 -1.32 1.88
C VAL A 33 12.04 -1.40 2.30
N ALA A 34 12.37 -2.26 3.26
CA ALA A 34 13.73 -2.41 3.74
C ALA A 34 14.71 -2.69 2.59
N ASN A 35 14.40 -3.67 1.74
CA ASN A 35 15.24 -3.98 0.57
C ASN A 35 15.23 -2.87 -0.50
N GLY A 36 14.14 -2.14 -0.63
CA GLY A 36 14.02 -1.03 -1.57
C GLY A 36 14.88 0.17 -1.21
N PHE A 37 15.06 0.42 0.09
CA PHE A 37 15.82 1.54 0.65
C PHE A 37 17.22 1.16 1.14
N LEU A 38 17.59 -0.12 1.13
CA LEU A 38 18.88 -0.59 1.61
C LEU A 38 20.06 0.11 0.92
N GLY A 39 20.92 0.73 1.71
CA GLY A 39 22.11 1.44 1.23
C GLY A 39 21.80 2.69 0.42
N VAL A 40 20.63 3.29 0.57
CA VAL A 40 20.29 4.56 -0.07
C VAL A 40 20.72 5.72 0.80
N ASP A 41 21.62 6.56 0.28
CA ASP A 41 22.20 7.68 1.01
C ASP A 41 21.15 8.72 1.44
N GLY A 42 21.34 9.30 2.62
CA GLY A 42 20.47 10.33 3.19
C GLY A 42 19.15 9.78 3.75
N ILE A 43 18.97 8.46 3.80
CA ILE A 43 17.73 7.84 4.30
C ILE A 43 18.04 6.78 5.34
N HIS A 44 17.33 6.83 6.47
CA HIS A 44 17.27 5.73 7.45
C HIS A 44 15.85 5.17 7.51
N VAL A 45 15.71 3.86 7.65
CA VAL A 45 14.41 3.17 7.68
C VAL A 45 14.22 2.45 9.01
N TYR A 46 13.10 2.72 9.66
CA TYR A 46 12.63 2.01 10.85
C TYR A 46 11.44 1.14 10.48
N VAL A 47 11.60 -0.17 10.63
CA VAL A 47 10.56 -1.17 10.34
C VAL A 47 9.96 -1.65 11.66
N LEU A 48 8.73 -1.24 11.95
CA LEU A 48 7.98 -1.67 13.13
C LEU A 48 7.17 -2.92 12.78
N TYR A 49 7.32 -3.99 13.54
CA TYR A 49 6.62 -5.24 13.31
C TYR A 49 6.15 -5.89 14.61
N PRO A 50 5.00 -6.60 14.61
CA PRO A 50 4.45 -7.20 15.82
C PRO A 50 5.19 -8.49 16.17
N LYS A 51 5.55 -8.62 17.44
CA LYS A 51 6.29 -9.77 18.00
C LYS A 51 5.57 -11.08 17.75
N GLY A 52 6.28 -12.01 17.12
CA GLY A 52 5.78 -13.36 16.86
C GLY A 52 4.57 -13.46 15.93
N LYS A 53 4.19 -12.36 15.24
CA LYS A 53 3.05 -12.33 14.30
C LYS A 53 3.48 -12.26 12.83
N VAL A 54 4.77 -12.13 12.58
CA VAL A 54 5.37 -12.16 11.25
C VAL A 54 6.02 -13.52 11.04
N SER A 55 5.94 -14.08 9.84
CA SER A 55 6.62 -15.35 9.57
C SER A 55 8.14 -15.18 9.69
N LYS A 56 8.86 -16.20 10.16
CA LYS A 56 10.33 -16.15 10.35
C LYS A 56 11.08 -15.77 9.08
N ILE A 57 10.57 -16.21 7.92
CA ILE A 57 11.15 -15.88 6.62
C ILE A 57 11.01 -14.39 6.32
N GLN A 58 9.81 -13.83 6.49
CA GLN A 58 9.56 -12.41 6.26
C GLN A 58 10.33 -11.54 7.27
N GLU A 59 10.35 -11.93 8.54
CA GLU A 59 11.09 -11.25 9.59
C GLU A 59 12.58 -11.17 9.26
N SER A 60 13.21 -12.28 8.86
CA SER A 60 14.63 -12.32 8.49
C SER A 60 14.96 -11.39 7.32
N GLN A 61 14.02 -11.13 6.41
CA GLN A 61 14.23 -10.27 5.24
C GLN A 61 14.43 -8.78 5.57
N PHE A 62 14.13 -8.34 6.79
CA PHE A 62 14.38 -6.96 7.21
C PHE A 62 15.19 -6.85 8.50
N THR A 63 15.20 -7.86 9.36
CA THR A 63 15.97 -7.84 10.63
C THR A 63 17.47 -8.07 10.43
N THR A 64 17.87 -8.76 9.35
CA THR A 64 19.27 -9.13 9.10
C THR A 64 20.02 -8.16 8.19
N LEU A 65 19.38 -7.11 7.67
CA LEU A 65 19.98 -6.24 6.65
C LEU A 65 21.04 -5.28 7.20
N GLY A 66 20.85 -4.75 8.41
CA GLY A 66 21.73 -3.73 8.98
C GLY A 66 21.82 -2.45 8.13
N LYS A 67 22.99 -1.81 8.09
CA LYS A 67 23.24 -0.53 7.41
C LYS A 67 22.26 0.56 7.87
N ASN A 68 21.49 1.10 6.95
CA ASN A 68 20.50 2.13 7.18
C ASN A 68 19.10 1.57 7.50
N ILE A 69 18.99 0.30 7.85
CA ILE A 69 17.74 -0.35 8.20
C ILE A 69 17.77 -0.76 9.67
N THR A 70 16.78 -0.33 10.44
CA THR A 70 16.56 -0.72 11.84
C THR A 70 15.20 -1.38 11.97
N ALA A 71 15.16 -2.60 12.46
CA ALA A 71 13.93 -3.31 12.77
C ALA A 71 13.58 -3.13 14.26
N ILE A 72 12.32 -2.81 14.55
CA ILE A 72 11.79 -2.58 15.89
C ILE A 72 10.67 -3.58 16.13
N GLU A 73 10.91 -4.52 17.04
CA GLU A 73 9.89 -5.47 17.47
C GLU A 73 8.96 -4.81 18.49
N VAL A 74 7.66 -4.86 18.23
CA VAL A 74 6.62 -4.27 19.07
C VAL A 74 5.84 -5.40 19.77
N ASP A 75 5.74 -5.34 21.08
CA ASP A 75 4.92 -6.26 21.86
C ASP A 75 3.44 -5.89 21.72
N GLY A 76 2.82 -6.39 20.65
CA GLY A 76 1.45 -6.04 20.27
C GLY A 76 1.03 -6.70 18.96
N VAL A 77 0.10 -6.05 18.26
CA VAL A 77 -0.40 -6.46 16.95
C VAL A 77 -0.03 -5.43 15.87
N PHE A 78 -0.35 -5.72 14.63
CA PHE A 78 -0.04 -4.82 13.51
C PHE A 78 -0.66 -3.41 13.68
N ASP A 79 -1.87 -3.33 14.24
CA ASP A 79 -2.55 -2.05 14.49
C ASP A 79 -1.81 -1.20 15.51
N ASP A 80 -1.15 -1.82 16.51
CA ASP A 80 -0.29 -1.10 17.48
C ASP A 80 0.94 -0.52 16.78
N CYS A 81 1.57 -1.27 15.86
CA CYS A 81 2.66 -0.75 15.05
C CYS A 81 2.22 0.45 14.20
N GLN A 82 1.02 0.40 13.61
CA GLN A 82 0.46 1.53 12.87
C GLN A 82 0.14 2.72 13.76
N ALA A 83 -0.39 2.47 14.96
CA ALA A 83 -0.68 3.51 15.92
C ALA A 83 0.60 4.24 16.35
N LEU A 84 1.68 3.52 16.65
CA LEU A 84 2.99 4.10 16.97
C LEU A 84 3.53 4.96 15.82
N VAL A 85 3.43 4.50 14.58
CA VAL A 85 3.83 5.32 13.42
C VAL A 85 2.99 6.59 13.31
N LYS A 86 1.67 6.50 13.52
CA LYS A 86 0.80 7.69 13.53
C LYS A 86 1.14 8.65 14.66
N CYS A 87 1.38 8.15 15.88
CA CYS A 87 1.83 8.95 17.02
C CYS A 87 3.14 9.69 16.71
N ALA A 88 4.11 9.01 16.11
CA ALA A 88 5.38 9.65 15.74
C ALA A 88 5.21 10.83 14.77
N PHE A 89 4.22 10.80 13.87
CA PHE A 89 3.95 11.90 12.95
C PHE A 89 3.30 13.13 13.61
N ILE A 90 2.64 12.98 14.75
CA ILE A 90 2.00 14.08 15.47
C ILE A 90 2.82 14.53 16.69
N ASP A 91 3.90 13.84 17.03
CA ASP A 91 4.80 14.17 18.12
C ASP A 91 5.71 15.33 17.71
N GLU A 92 5.49 16.52 18.30
CA GLU A 92 6.23 17.74 17.98
C GLU A 92 7.70 17.64 18.37
N GLU A 93 8.02 17.03 19.51
CA GLU A 93 9.40 16.86 19.98
C GLU A 93 10.19 15.99 19.00
N LEU A 94 9.64 14.85 18.60
CA LEU A 94 10.27 13.95 17.65
C LEU A 94 10.46 14.62 16.28
N ASN A 95 9.45 15.34 15.79
CA ASN A 95 9.50 16.01 14.48
C ASN A 95 10.46 17.22 14.47
N ASN A 96 10.74 17.82 15.63
CA ASN A 96 11.77 18.85 15.75
C ASN A 96 13.20 18.27 15.72
N HIS A 97 13.38 17.01 16.11
CA HIS A 97 14.69 16.34 16.13
C HIS A 97 15.00 15.59 14.84
N MET A 98 13.99 15.10 14.09
CA MET A 98 14.22 14.32 12.88
C MET A 98 13.10 14.50 11.85
N LYS A 99 13.47 14.50 10.57
CA LYS A 99 12.51 14.52 9.47
C LYS A 99 11.93 13.15 9.26
N LEU A 100 10.62 13.03 9.41
CA LEU A 100 9.88 11.78 9.28
C LEU A 100 9.09 11.71 7.97
N THR A 101 9.05 10.53 7.39
CA THR A 101 8.10 10.17 6.31
C THR A 101 7.67 8.72 6.46
N SER A 102 6.60 8.33 5.78
CA SER A 102 6.10 6.95 5.81
C SER A 102 6.30 6.26 4.47
N ALA A 103 6.63 4.97 4.52
CA ALA A 103 6.61 4.09 3.36
C ALA A 103 5.40 3.14 3.34
N ASN A 104 4.40 3.34 4.18
CA ASN A 104 3.12 2.64 4.09
C ASN A 104 2.28 3.17 2.92
N SER A 105 1.26 2.43 2.53
CA SER A 105 0.38 2.77 1.40
C SER A 105 -0.48 4.03 1.61
N ILE A 106 -0.46 4.61 2.82
CA ILE A 106 -0.99 5.96 3.08
C ILE A 106 -0.19 7.06 2.36
N ASN A 107 1.07 6.81 2.02
CA ASN A 107 1.89 7.75 1.25
C ASN A 107 1.63 7.60 -0.24
N VAL A 108 1.17 8.68 -0.89
CA VAL A 108 0.87 8.71 -2.33
C VAL A 108 2.10 8.36 -3.19
N ALA A 109 3.30 8.77 -2.78
CA ALA A 109 4.55 8.46 -3.48
C ALA A 109 4.85 6.95 -3.51
N ARG A 110 4.20 6.14 -2.66
CA ARG A 110 4.32 4.71 -2.67
C ARG A 110 3.40 4.03 -3.69
N PHE A 111 2.13 4.42 -3.76
CA PHE A 111 1.20 3.76 -4.68
C PHE A 111 1.19 4.37 -6.08
N LEU A 112 1.44 5.67 -6.23
CA LEU A 112 1.42 6.33 -7.53
C LEU A 112 2.31 5.64 -8.58
N PRO A 113 3.56 5.22 -8.28
CA PRO A 113 4.38 4.47 -9.24
C PRO A 113 3.80 3.11 -9.63
N GLN A 114 2.85 2.58 -8.88
CA GLN A 114 2.15 1.34 -9.24
C GLN A 114 1.24 1.55 -10.47
N ALA A 115 0.87 2.79 -10.78
CA ALA A 115 0.16 3.11 -12.01
C ALA A 115 0.95 2.64 -13.25
N PHE A 116 2.29 2.64 -13.21
CA PHE A 116 3.13 2.19 -14.32
C PHE A 116 2.89 0.74 -14.71
N TYR A 117 2.47 -0.13 -13.78
CA TYR A 117 2.11 -1.51 -14.10
C TYR A 117 0.91 -1.58 -15.04
N TYR A 118 -0.08 -0.71 -14.84
CA TYR A 118 -1.29 -0.66 -15.66
C TYR A 118 -0.98 -0.12 -17.06
N PHE A 119 -0.17 0.95 -17.16
CA PHE A 119 0.30 1.46 -18.45
C PHE A 119 1.11 0.41 -19.21
N ASN A 120 2.03 -0.29 -18.55
CA ASN A 120 2.83 -1.34 -19.16
C ASN A 120 1.97 -2.55 -19.57
N ALA A 121 1.01 -2.95 -18.73
CA ALA A 121 0.08 -4.03 -19.06
C ALA A 121 -0.77 -3.65 -20.30
N TYR A 122 -1.34 -2.46 -20.30
CA TYR A 122 -2.11 -1.95 -21.45
C TYR A 122 -1.27 -1.95 -22.74
N ALA A 123 -0.08 -1.37 -22.70
CA ALA A 123 0.80 -1.31 -23.87
C ALA A 123 1.20 -2.70 -24.42
N ARG A 124 1.30 -3.70 -23.54
CA ARG A 124 1.52 -5.09 -23.97
C ARG A 124 0.29 -5.70 -24.60
N MET A 125 -0.89 -5.47 -24.03
CA MET A 125 -2.15 -5.95 -24.58
C MET A 125 -2.45 -5.29 -25.95
N GLU A 126 -2.15 -4.00 -26.08
CA GLU A 126 -2.28 -3.27 -27.33
C GLU A 126 -1.41 -3.88 -28.45
N LYS A 127 -0.13 -4.19 -28.15
CA LYS A 127 0.76 -4.88 -29.09
C LYS A 127 0.27 -6.26 -29.52
N LEU A 128 -0.53 -6.91 -28.70
CA LEU A 128 -1.15 -8.22 -29.00
C LEU A 128 -2.51 -8.10 -29.70
N GLY A 129 -3.03 -6.88 -29.90
CA GLY A 129 -4.39 -6.66 -30.41
C GLY A 129 -5.51 -7.04 -29.45
N LEU A 130 -5.21 -7.07 -28.13
CA LEU A 130 -6.12 -7.53 -27.06
C LEU A 130 -6.47 -6.41 -26.07
N ALA A 131 -6.22 -5.14 -26.41
CA ALA A 131 -6.48 -4.02 -25.52
C ALA A 131 -7.96 -3.56 -25.51
N ASP A 132 -8.74 -3.96 -26.51
CA ASP A 132 -10.15 -3.60 -26.58
C ASP A 132 -10.94 -4.19 -25.40
N ASN A 133 -11.67 -3.31 -24.71
CA ASN A 133 -12.46 -3.69 -23.54
C ASN A 133 -11.68 -4.33 -22.38
N LEU A 134 -10.43 -3.93 -22.18
CA LEU A 134 -9.56 -4.48 -21.15
C LEU A 134 -10.19 -4.36 -19.75
N VAL A 135 -10.23 -5.48 -19.03
CA VAL A 135 -10.66 -5.57 -17.64
C VAL A 135 -9.45 -5.97 -16.79
N MET A 136 -9.22 -5.24 -15.70
CA MET A 136 -8.12 -5.51 -14.76
C MET A 136 -8.65 -6.10 -13.46
N CYS A 137 -8.32 -7.37 -13.18
CA CYS A 137 -8.58 -7.99 -11.88
C CYS A 137 -7.40 -7.71 -10.94
N VAL A 138 -7.69 -7.12 -9.78
CA VAL A 138 -6.67 -6.64 -8.85
C VAL A 138 -6.97 -7.18 -7.45
N PRO A 139 -6.24 -8.19 -6.97
CA PRO A 139 -6.29 -8.59 -5.58
C PRO A 139 -5.90 -7.43 -4.68
N SER A 140 -6.76 -7.04 -3.75
CA SER A 140 -6.59 -5.82 -2.97
C SER A 140 -7.00 -5.99 -1.52
N GLY A 141 -6.12 -5.57 -0.60
CA GLY A 141 -6.42 -5.42 0.83
C GLY A 141 -6.57 -3.94 1.20
N ASN A 142 -5.48 -3.17 1.13
CA ASN A 142 -5.49 -1.74 1.44
C ASN A 142 -5.80 -0.82 0.23
N PHE A 143 -6.08 -1.38 -0.92
CA PHE A 143 -6.53 -0.70 -2.15
C PHE A 143 -5.55 0.31 -2.78
N GLY A 144 -4.30 0.39 -2.33
CA GLY A 144 -3.29 1.25 -2.95
C GLY A 144 -3.00 0.88 -4.41
N ASN A 145 -2.94 -0.41 -4.70
CA ASN A 145 -2.68 -0.94 -6.04
C ASN A 145 -3.81 -0.62 -7.03
N ILE A 146 -5.07 -0.90 -6.68
CA ILE A 146 -6.20 -0.58 -7.57
C ILE A 146 -6.41 0.93 -7.70
N THR A 147 -6.20 1.70 -6.62
CA THR A 147 -6.23 3.17 -6.67
C THR A 147 -5.23 3.70 -7.69
N ALA A 148 -4.02 3.15 -7.77
CA ALA A 148 -3.04 3.51 -8.79
C ALA A 148 -3.55 3.24 -10.22
N GLY A 149 -4.25 2.13 -10.43
CA GLY A 149 -4.92 1.83 -11.71
C GLY A 149 -6.02 2.83 -12.06
N LEU A 150 -6.81 3.23 -11.06
CA LEU A 150 -7.87 4.24 -11.22
C LEU A 150 -7.29 5.63 -11.55
N PHE A 151 -6.15 6.01 -10.97
CA PHE A 151 -5.42 7.21 -11.38
C PHE A 151 -4.98 7.12 -12.84
N GLY A 152 -4.40 5.98 -13.25
CA GLY A 152 -4.06 5.73 -14.66
C GLY A 152 -5.26 5.87 -15.58
N HIS A 153 -6.40 5.33 -15.19
CA HIS A 153 -7.66 5.47 -15.94
C HIS A 153 -8.11 6.94 -16.04
N LYS A 154 -8.06 7.71 -14.95
CA LYS A 154 -8.35 9.14 -14.97
C LYS A 154 -7.37 9.98 -15.80
N MET A 155 -6.14 9.49 -15.96
CA MET A 155 -5.15 10.07 -16.88
C MET A 155 -5.38 9.72 -18.35
N GLY A 156 -6.40 8.92 -18.66
CA GLY A 156 -6.79 8.54 -20.01
C GLY A 156 -6.46 7.11 -20.43
N LEU A 157 -5.94 6.26 -19.50
CA LEU A 157 -5.69 4.85 -19.82
C LEU A 157 -7.04 4.12 -20.03
N PRO A 158 -7.30 3.55 -21.22
CA PRO A 158 -8.62 3.06 -21.62
C PRO A 158 -8.91 1.66 -21.03
N ILE A 159 -9.00 1.57 -19.71
CA ILE A 159 -9.42 0.36 -19.01
C ILE A 159 -10.94 0.42 -18.84
N LYS A 160 -11.63 -0.59 -19.33
CA LYS A 160 -13.09 -0.66 -19.29
C LYS A 160 -13.62 -0.82 -17.87
N ARG A 161 -12.98 -1.68 -17.07
CA ARG A 161 -13.43 -2.02 -15.70
C ARG A 161 -12.30 -2.58 -14.87
N PHE A 162 -12.39 -2.35 -13.58
CA PHE A 162 -11.58 -3.00 -12.55
C PHE A 162 -12.42 -4.02 -11.77
N ILE A 163 -11.80 -5.14 -11.39
CA ILE A 163 -12.39 -6.10 -10.46
C ILE A 163 -11.52 -6.08 -9.21
N ALA A 164 -12.08 -5.59 -8.10
CA ALA A 164 -11.44 -5.66 -6.80
C ALA A 164 -11.67 -7.06 -6.21
N ALA A 165 -10.65 -7.90 -6.22
CA ALA A 165 -10.72 -9.22 -5.61
C ALA A 165 -10.29 -9.13 -4.15
N ASN A 166 -11.16 -9.58 -3.23
CA ASN A 166 -10.95 -9.56 -1.79
C ASN A 166 -10.93 -11.00 -1.23
N ASN A 167 -10.27 -11.19 -0.10
CA ASN A 167 -10.53 -12.33 0.76
C ASN A 167 -11.78 -12.07 1.63
N VAL A 168 -11.98 -12.81 2.71
CA VAL A 168 -13.13 -12.64 3.62
C VAL A 168 -13.14 -11.28 4.37
N ASN A 169 -12.08 -10.47 4.24
CA ASN A 169 -12.06 -9.07 4.66
C ASN A 169 -12.67 -8.21 3.53
N ASP A 170 -13.98 -8.33 3.38
CA ASP A 170 -14.77 -7.96 2.22
C ASP A 170 -15.47 -6.59 2.34
N ILE A 171 -14.93 -5.68 3.14
CA ILE A 171 -15.57 -4.38 3.46
C ILE A 171 -15.82 -3.56 2.19
N PHE A 172 -14.85 -3.50 1.28
CA PHE A 172 -15.03 -2.78 0.03
C PHE A 172 -16.05 -3.46 -0.90
N TYR A 173 -16.06 -4.81 -0.96
CA TYR A 173 -17.06 -5.54 -1.71
C TYR A 173 -18.47 -5.21 -1.21
N LYS A 174 -18.69 -5.20 0.11
CA LYS A 174 -19.97 -4.83 0.73
C LYS A 174 -20.34 -3.37 0.46
N TYR A 175 -19.37 -2.47 0.48
CA TYR A 175 -19.59 -1.09 0.07
C TYR A 175 -20.08 -0.99 -1.38
N LEU A 176 -19.48 -1.72 -2.31
CA LEU A 176 -19.95 -1.72 -3.71
C LEU A 176 -21.40 -2.21 -3.86
N GLN A 177 -21.85 -3.11 -2.98
CA GLN A 177 -23.23 -3.63 -3.01
C GLN A 177 -24.24 -2.69 -2.33
N SER A 178 -23.85 -1.98 -1.28
CA SER A 178 -24.79 -1.29 -0.38
C SER A 178 -24.63 0.24 -0.34
N GLY A 179 -23.51 0.77 -0.83
CA GLY A 179 -23.13 2.17 -0.65
C GLY A 179 -22.70 2.53 0.78
N LYS A 180 -22.69 1.56 1.71
CA LYS A 180 -22.30 1.80 3.11
C LYS A 180 -20.91 1.28 3.38
N TYR A 181 -20.03 2.14 3.87
CA TYR A 181 -18.67 1.77 4.27
C TYR A 181 -18.64 1.49 5.78
N GLU A 182 -18.43 0.23 6.14
CA GLU A 182 -18.47 -0.24 7.53
C GLU A 182 -17.18 -1.03 7.87
N PRO A 183 -16.12 -0.34 8.33
CA PRO A 183 -14.88 -1.00 8.76
C PRO A 183 -15.14 -2.02 9.88
N LYS A 184 -14.35 -3.10 9.86
CA LYS A 184 -14.42 -4.20 10.84
C LYS A 184 -13.01 -4.68 11.18
N PRO A 185 -12.80 -5.29 12.36
CA PRO A 185 -11.54 -5.95 12.65
C PRO A 185 -11.19 -6.96 11.55
N SER A 186 -9.94 -6.97 11.10
CA SER A 186 -9.48 -7.91 10.08
C SER A 186 -9.47 -9.35 10.61
N LYS A 187 -9.76 -10.30 9.71
CA LYS A 187 -9.64 -11.74 9.96
C LYS A 187 -8.39 -12.26 9.27
N GLN A 188 -7.66 -13.12 9.97
CA GLN A 188 -6.49 -13.78 9.41
C GLN A 188 -6.90 -14.80 8.35
N THR A 189 -6.21 -14.81 7.19
CA THR A 189 -6.45 -15.70 6.06
C THR A 189 -5.13 -16.22 5.48
N LEU A 190 -5.21 -17.17 4.54
CA LEU A 190 -4.06 -17.61 3.76
C LEU A 190 -3.47 -16.48 2.92
N ALA A 191 -4.31 -15.58 2.40
CA ALA A 191 -3.90 -14.40 1.65
C ALA A 191 -3.64 -13.20 2.58
N ASN A 192 -2.78 -13.37 3.58
CA ASN A 192 -2.58 -12.45 4.70
C ASN A 192 -2.20 -11.03 4.31
N ALA A 193 -1.57 -10.82 3.15
CA ALA A 193 -1.24 -9.48 2.65
C ALA A 193 -2.50 -8.62 2.35
N MET A 194 -3.67 -9.26 2.25
CA MET A 194 -4.97 -8.62 2.03
C MET A 194 -5.85 -8.58 3.29
N ASP A 195 -5.33 -8.98 4.46
CA ASP A 195 -6.05 -8.95 5.74
C ASP A 195 -6.16 -7.52 6.28
N VAL A 196 -7.07 -6.75 5.70
CA VAL A 196 -7.29 -5.34 6.03
C VAL A 196 -8.76 -5.10 6.32
N GLY A 197 -9.05 -4.69 7.55
CA GLY A 197 -10.42 -4.42 8.02
C GLY A 197 -10.88 -2.97 7.85
N ASP A 198 -9.93 -2.05 7.59
CA ASP A 198 -10.19 -0.63 7.30
C ASP A 198 -9.21 -0.13 6.22
N PRO A 199 -9.51 -0.36 4.93
CA PRO A 199 -8.66 0.02 3.83
C PRO A 199 -8.42 1.53 3.74
N SER A 200 -7.25 2.02 4.12
CA SER A 200 -6.93 3.46 4.16
C SER A 200 -7.02 4.16 2.79
N ASN A 201 -6.87 3.42 1.69
CA ASN A 201 -7.01 3.99 0.34
C ASN A 201 -8.47 4.06 -0.15
N PHE A 202 -9.43 3.56 0.61
CA PHE A 202 -10.85 3.76 0.30
C PHE A 202 -11.18 5.26 0.19
N ALA A 203 -10.70 6.07 1.11
CA ALA A 203 -10.93 7.52 1.10
C ALA A 203 -10.47 8.16 -0.23
N ARG A 204 -9.37 7.66 -0.83
CA ARG A 204 -8.88 8.16 -2.13
C ARG A 204 -9.77 7.76 -3.28
N ILE A 205 -10.28 6.51 -3.27
CA ILE A 205 -11.25 6.05 -4.28
C ILE A 205 -12.52 6.88 -4.17
N TYR A 206 -13.01 7.09 -2.95
CA TYR A 206 -14.20 7.88 -2.68
C TYR A 206 -14.05 9.32 -3.17
N ASP A 207 -12.94 9.99 -2.85
CA ASP A 207 -12.62 11.34 -3.29
C ASP A 207 -12.48 11.45 -4.82
N LEU A 208 -11.80 10.48 -5.46
CA LEU A 208 -11.57 10.44 -6.92
C LEU A 208 -12.88 10.46 -7.73
N TYR A 209 -13.95 9.98 -7.14
CA TYR A 209 -15.30 9.94 -7.73
C TYR A 209 -16.27 10.90 -7.04
N CYS A 210 -15.79 11.84 -6.21
CA CYS A 210 -16.59 12.83 -5.49
C CYS A 210 -17.70 12.21 -4.63
N GLY A 211 -17.44 11.03 -4.05
CA GLY A 211 -18.40 10.30 -3.22
C GLY A 211 -19.56 9.65 -3.97
N ASP A 212 -19.54 9.69 -5.29
CA ASP A 212 -20.62 9.16 -6.14
C ASP A 212 -20.49 7.63 -6.28
N HIS A 213 -21.32 6.92 -5.51
CA HIS A 213 -21.35 5.45 -5.49
C HIS A 213 -21.65 4.83 -6.87
N ASP A 214 -22.56 5.42 -7.62
CA ASP A 214 -22.96 4.90 -8.94
C ASP A 214 -21.78 5.03 -9.93
N LYS A 215 -21.03 6.12 -9.86
CA LYS A 215 -19.79 6.25 -10.63
C LYS A 215 -18.74 5.23 -10.21
N ILE A 216 -18.54 5.01 -8.92
CA ILE A 216 -17.60 3.99 -8.43
C ILE A 216 -17.96 2.62 -8.98
N THR A 217 -19.22 2.21 -8.85
CA THR A 217 -19.70 0.88 -9.28
C THR A 217 -19.77 0.73 -10.80
N SER A 218 -19.86 1.82 -11.56
CA SER A 218 -19.77 1.78 -13.02
C SER A 218 -18.39 1.36 -13.51
N TYR A 219 -17.30 1.66 -12.77
CA TYR A 219 -15.93 1.32 -13.14
C TYR A 219 -15.34 0.17 -12.32
N ILE A 220 -15.84 -0.08 -11.11
CA ILE A 220 -15.29 -1.09 -10.21
C ILE A 220 -16.39 -2.10 -9.85
N SER A 221 -16.10 -3.38 -10.06
CA SER A 221 -16.86 -4.48 -9.48
C SER A 221 -16.02 -5.19 -8.44
N GLY A 222 -16.67 -5.92 -7.54
CA GLY A 222 -15.99 -6.67 -6.48
C GLY A 222 -16.18 -8.18 -6.64
N ALA A 223 -15.23 -8.93 -6.11
CA ALA A 223 -15.34 -10.37 -5.89
C ALA A 223 -14.72 -10.69 -4.53
N THR A 224 -15.26 -11.68 -3.83
CA THR A 224 -14.73 -12.14 -2.54
C THR A 224 -14.55 -13.64 -2.54
N TYR A 225 -13.47 -14.11 -1.91
CA TYR A 225 -13.07 -15.51 -1.90
C TYR A 225 -12.71 -15.93 -0.47
N THR A 226 -13.11 -17.14 -0.11
CA THR A 226 -12.69 -17.78 1.15
C THR A 226 -11.40 -18.55 0.95
N ASP A 227 -10.71 -18.91 2.05
CA ASP A 227 -9.48 -19.73 2.00
C ASP A 227 -9.68 -21.07 1.30
N ASN A 228 -10.92 -21.62 1.33
CA ASN A 228 -11.23 -22.88 0.63
C ASN A 228 -11.41 -22.71 -0.89
N GLN A 229 -11.47 -21.47 -1.38
CA GLN A 229 -11.63 -21.13 -2.80
C GLN A 229 -10.33 -20.65 -3.43
N ILE A 230 -9.32 -20.41 -2.60
CA ILE A 230 -7.96 -20.01 -2.99
C ILE A 230 -7.06 -21.24 -3.00
#